data_4e0b64d2ea8d328a8c203b2fc18b056b
#
_entry.id   4e0b64d2ea8d328a8c203b2fc18b056b
#
_cell.length_a   1.000
_cell.length_b   1.000
_cell.length_c   1.000
_cell.angle_alpha   90.00
_cell.angle_beta   90.00
_cell.angle_gamma   90.00
#
_symmetry.space_group_name_H-M   'P 1'
#
loop_
_entity.id
_entity.type
_entity.pdbx_description
1 polymer ?
#
loop_
_entity_poly.entity_id
_entity_poly.type
_entity_poly.pdbx_seq_one_letter_code
_entity_poly.pdbx_strand_id
1 'polypeptide(L)'
;AKLIITVDCGITSIEEVELAKRLGMDVIITDHHTCGHTLPDATAVINPTRPDHAYPFCNLAGVGVAAKLIQAMAGIDGIKEYLDLIALGTVADIVPLLDENRILVAKGIEKMKTCANMGVEELIKAAGLQANDMDTSKIAFGLAPRLNAAGRMSDACLGVSLLTTRDRQVAGQLAQKLNEENRKRQQIENDVVNECVERVI
;
A
#
# COMPACT_ATOMS: atom_id res chain seq x y z
N ALA A 1 20.74 10.66 -6.43
CA ALA A 1 19.59 10.44 -7.32
C ALA A 1 19.41 11.64 -8.23
N LYS A 2 18.81 11.46 -9.42
CA LYS A 2 18.43 12.55 -10.32
C LYS A 2 16.92 12.69 -10.44
N LEU A 3 16.19 11.67 -10.03
CA LEU A 3 14.73 11.60 -10.07
C LEU A 3 14.22 11.02 -8.75
N ILE A 4 13.19 11.64 -8.20
CA ILE A 4 12.38 11.15 -7.08
C ILE A 4 10.98 10.87 -7.62
N ILE A 5 10.46 9.70 -7.34
CA ILE A 5 9.05 9.36 -7.58
C ILE A 5 8.43 9.04 -6.24
N THR A 6 7.48 9.84 -5.80
CA THR A 6 6.73 9.54 -4.57
C THR A 6 5.56 8.62 -4.88
N VAL A 7 5.20 7.76 -3.94
CA VAL A 7 4.05 6.87 -4.05
C VAL A 7 3.24 7.00 -2.76
N ASP A 8 1.95 7.30 -2.88
CA ASP A 8 1.01 7.44 -1.77
C ASP A 8 1.35 8.59 -0.80
N CYS A 9 2.10 9.58 -1.28
CA CYS A 9 2.46 10.79 -0.52
C CYS A 9 2.98 11.88 -1.45
N GLY A 10 3.13 13.09 -0.91
CA GLY A 10 3.85 14.18 -1.57
C GLY A 10 2.97 15.33 -2.04
N ILE A 11 1.63 15.18 -2.10
CA ILE A 11 0.75 16.23 -2.61
C ILE A 11 0.79 17.52 -1.76
N THR A 12 1.26 17.46 -0.53
CA THR A 12 1.43 18.60 0.38
C THR A 12 2.90 18.97 0.62
N SER A 13 3.86 18.25 0.02
CA SER A 13 5.30 18.37 0.26
C SER A 13 5.95 19.49 -0.55
N ILE A 14 5.49 20.74 -0.36
CA ILE A 14 5.96 21.90 -1.14
C ILE A 14 7.44 22.18 -0.89
N GLU A 15 7.85 22.27 0.38
CA GLU A 15 9.21 22.61 0.77
C GLU A 15 10.23 21.53 0.35
N GLU A 16 9.85 20.24 0.48
CA GLU A 16 10.68 19.11 0.11
C GLU A 16 10.91 19.05 -1.40
N VAL A 17 9.87 19.35 -2.20
CA VAL A 17 9.97 19.43 -3.66
C VAL A 17 10.86 20.60 -4.07
N GLU A 18 10.73 21.76 -3.45
CA GLU A 18 11.61 22.89 -3.69
C GLU A 18 13.08 22.57 -3.35
N LEU A 19 13.30 21.88 -2.23
CA LEU A 19 14.64 21.42 -1.86
C LEU A 19 15.21 20.46 -2.90
N ALA A 20 14.43 19.47 -3.32
CA ALA A 20 14.85 18.52 -4.34
C ALA A 20 15.26 19.22 -5.65
N LYS A 21 14.45 20.20 -6.11
CA LYS A 21 14.76 21.01 -7.30
C LYS A 21 16.05 21.81 -7.13
N ARG A 22 16.26 22.45 -5.97
CA ARG A 22 17.52 23.17 -5.70
C ARG A 22 18.75 22.25 -5.72
N LEU A 23 18.55 20.96 -5.38
CA LEU A 23 19.59 19.93 -5.45
C LEU A 23 19.74 19.32 -6.86
N GLY A 24 19.01 19.82 -7.86
CA GLY A 24 19.07 19.36 -9.26
C GLY A 24 18.40 18.02 -9.50
N MET A 25 17.36 17.70 -8.73
CA MET A 25 16.56 16.49 -8.88
C MET A 25 15.18 16.81 -9.49
N ASP A 26 14.73 15.98 -10.42
CA ASP A 26 13.34 15.96 -10.87
C ASP A 26 12.46 15.23 -9.84
N VAL A 27 11.20 15.68 -9.71
CA VAL A 27 10.24 15.08 -8.80
C VAL A 27 8.95 14.74 -9.55
N ILE A 28 8.51 13.50 -9.44
CA ILE A 28 7.18 13.05 -9.88
C ILE A 28 6.40 12.63 -8.62
N ILE A 29 5.25 13.25 -8.40
CA ILE A 29 4.36 12.91 -7.29
C ILE A 29 3.27 12.00 -7.82
N THR A 30 3.09 10.80 -7.20
CA THR A 30 1.91 9.97 -7.36
C THR A 30 1.23 9.84 -5.99
N ASP A 31 0.04 10.42 -5.87
CA ASP A 31 -0.67 10.53 -4.61
C ASP A 31 -2.18 10.50 -4.86
N HIS A 32 -2.98 10.27 -3.81
CA HIS A 32 -4.44 10.27 -3.88
C HIS A 32 -5.07 11.10 -2.76
N HIS A 33 -4.26 11.62 -1.84
CA HIS A 33 -4.75 12.45 -0.75
C HIS A 33 -5.32 13.78 -1.26
N THR A 34 -6.15 14.41 -0.45
CA THR A 34 -6.76 15.70 -0.77
C THR A 34 -5.71 16.77 -1.02
N CYS A 35 -5.83 17.46 -2.14
CA CYS A 35 -4.94 18.55 -2.51
C CYS A 35 -5.09 19.74 -1.57
N GLY A 36 -3.99 20.41 -1.26
CA GLY A 36 -3.98 21.72 -0.64
C GLY A 36 -4.38 22.84 -1.62
N HIS A 37 -4.41 24.08 -1.13
CA HIS A 37 -4.68 25.26 -1.99
C HIS A 37 -3.59 25.48 -3.04
N THR A 38 -2.36 25.10 -2.74
CA THR A 38 -1.20 25.18 -3.64
C THR A 38 -0.62 23.79 -3.82
N LEU A 39 -0.34 23.42 -5.06
CA LEU A 39 0.34 22.17 -5.38
C LEU A 39 1.87 22.37 -5.34
N PRO A 40 2.64 21.33 -4.98
CA PRO A 40 4.09 21.34 -5.14
C PRO A 40 4.49 21.57 -6.61
N ASP A 41 5.51 22.39 -6.83
CA ASP A 41 6.07 22.67 -8.17
C ASP A 41 7.00 21.50 -8.62
N ALA A 42 6.43 20.30 -8.69
CA ALA A 42 7.09 19.10 -9.14
C ALA A 42 7.10 19.02 -10.69
N THR A 43 7.99 18.17 -11.24
CA THR A 43 8.05 17.90 -12.69
C THR A 43 6.72 17.36 -13.20
N ALA A 44 6.06 16.51 -12.40
CA ALA A 44 4.69 16.06 -12.65
C ALA A 44 3.98 15.76 -11.31
N VAL A 45 2.66 16.03 -11.26
CA VAL A 45 1.78 15.69 -10.14
C VAL A 45 0.62 14.85 -10.66
N ILE A 46 0.62 13.57 -10.31
CA ILE A 46 -0.41 12.59 -10.69
C ILE A 46 -1.25 12.32 -9.44
N ASN A 47 -2.45 12.90 -9.41
CA ASN A 47 -3.37 12.73 -8.31
C ASN A 47 -4.82 12.83 -8.84
N PRO A 48 -5.67 11.80 -8.62
CA PRO A 48 -7.04 11.77 -9.14
C PRO A 48 -8.00 12.73 -8.42
N THR A 49 -7.58 13.38 -7.33
CA THR A 49 -8.42 14.36 -6.61
C THR A 49 -8.13 15.82 -6.99
N ARG A 50 -7.21 16.07 -7.90
CA ARG A 50 -6.88 17.43 -8.36
C ARG A 50 -8.10 18.06 -9.02
N PRO A 51 -8.40 19.34 -8.70
CA PRO A 51 -9.58 20.03 -9.27
C PRO A 51 -9.41 20.45 -10.75
N ASP A 52 -8.18 20.46 -11.26
CA ASP A 52 -7.81 20.95 -12.58
C ASP A 52 -7.70 19.85 -13.65
N HIS A 53 -8.15 18.62 -13.35
CA HIS A 53 -8.15 17.52 -14.31
C HIS A 53 -9.51 16.81 -14.40
N ALA A 54 -9.69 16.04 -15.46
CA ALA A 54 -10.92 15.33 -15.78
C ALA A 54 -10.81 13.81 -15.65
N TYR A 55 -10.02 13.29 -14.69
CA TYR A 55 -9.97 11.85 -14.45
C TYR A 55 -11.31 11.38 -13.88
N PRO A 56 -11.98 10.36 -14.48
CA PRO A 56 -13.37 10.05 -14.15
C PRO A 56 -13.58 9.40 -12.79
N PHE A 57 -12.53 8.83 -12.18
CA PHE A 57 -12.62 8.11 -10.92
C PHE A 57 -11.61 8.62 -9.89
N CYS A 58 -12.05 9.49 -8.98
CA CYS A 58 -11.19 10.15 -8.00
C CYS A 58 -10.84 9.31 -6.77
N ASN A 59 -11.45 8.14 -6.56
CA ASN A 59 -11.28 7.32 -5.36
C ASN A 59 -10.21 6.21 -5.50
N LEU A 60 -9.24 6.35 -6.40
CA LEU A 60 -8.12 5.42 -6.46
C LEU A 60 -7.30 5.50 -5.15
N ALA A 61 -6.88 4.36 -4.62
CA ALA A 61 -5.85 4.29 -3.59
C ALA A 61 -4.49 4.71 -4.16
N GLY A 62 -3.52 5.08 -3.32
CA GLY A 62 -2.17 5.44 -3.75
C GLY A 62 -1.50 4.37 -4.62
N VAL A 63 -1.66 3.08 -4.26
CA VAL A 63 -1.21 1.96 -5.09
C VAL A 63 -1.91 1.89 -6.45
N GLY A 64 -3.18 2.30 -6.52
CA GLY A 64 -3.94 2.41 -7.77
C GLY A 64 -3.39 3.50 -8.68
N VAL A 65 -2.99 4.64 -8.12
CA VAL A 65 -2.33 5.72 -8.86
C VAL A 65 -0.97 5.26 -9.39
N ALA A 66 -0.17 4.56 -8.57
CA ALA A 66 1.08 3.94 -9.01
C ALA A 66 0.86 2.92 -10.14
N ALA A 67 -0.21 2.11 -10.05
CA ALA A 67 -0.58 1.18 -11.11
C ALA A 67 -0.93 1.89 -12.42
N LYS A 68 -1.57 3.06 -12.38
CA LYS A 68 -1.82 3.89 -13.57
C LYS A 68 -0.54 4.40 -14.22
N LEU A 69 0.46 4.77 -13.42
CA LEU A 69 1.77 5.14 -13.94
C LEU A 69 2.42 3.94 -14.66
N ILE A 70 2.42 2.75 -14.04
CA ILE A 70 2.94 1.52 -14.66
C ILE A 70 2.15 1.20 -15.94
N GLN A 71 0.83 1.32 -15.92
CA GLN A 71 -0.02 1.09 -17.09
C GLN A 71 0.32 2.04 -18.24
N ALA A 72 0.61 3.31 -17.95
CA ALA A 72 1.00 4.28 -18.96
C ALA A 72 2.37 3.95 -19.60
N MET A 73 3.30 3.41 -18.80
CA MET A 73 4.65 3.06 -19.24
C MET A 73 4.73 1.71 -19.96
N ALA A 74 3.98 0.71 -19.54
CA ALA A 74 4.11 -0.69 -19.96
C ALA A 74 2.81 -1.30 -20.50
N GLY A 75 1.76 -0.51 -20.67
CA GLY A 75 0.44 -0.99 -21.12
C GLY A 75 -0.31 -1.75 -20.02
N ILE A 76 -1.51 -2.22 -20.38
CA ILE A 76 -2.38 -2.95 -19.44
C ILE A 76 -1.73 -4.26 -18.95
N ASP A 77 -0.91 -4.88 -19.75
CA ASP A 77 -0.21 -6.11 -19.38
C ASP A 77 0.85 -5.87 -18.31
N GLY A 78 1.42 -4.67 -18.25
CA GLY A 78 2.42 -4.28 -17.25
C GLY A 78 1.93 -4.30 -15.83
N ILE A 79 0.62 -4.13 -15.58
CA ILE A 79 0.05 -4.17 -14.22
C ILE A 79 -0.40 -5.58 -13.80
N LYS A 80 -0.52 -6.52 -14.73
CA LYS A 80 -1.02 -7.88 -14.43
C LYS A 80 -0.14 -8.61 -13.41
N GLU A 81 1.16 -8.36 -13.47
CA GLU A 81 2.12 -8.95 -12.54
C GLU A 81 1.93 -8.47 -11.10
N TYR A 82 1.34 -7.29 -10.90
CA TYR A 82 1.22 -6.62 -9.60
C TYR A 82 -0.20 -6.57 -9.06
N LEU A 83 -1.18 -7.24 -9.69
CA LEU A 83 -2.59 -7.15 -9.31
C LEU A 83 -2.87 -7.58 -7.87
N ASP A 84 -2.16 -8.56 -7.35
CA ASP A 84 -2.23 -8.99 -5.95
C ASP A 84 -1.73 -7.90 -4.97
N LEU A 85 -0.64 -7.23 -5.31
CA LEU A 85 -0.12 -6.10 -4.54
C LEU A 85 -1.06 -4.89 -4.62
N ILE A 86 -1.63 -4.63 -5.81
CA ILE A 86 -2.61 -3.56 -6.01
C ILE A 86 -3.87 -3.82 -5.17
N ALA A 87 -4.37 -5.06 -5.16
CA ALA A 87 -5.51 -5.43 -4.34
C ALA A 87 -5.21 -5.29 -2.84
N LEU A 88 -4.02 -5.74 -2.41
CA LEU A 88 -3.58 -5.65 -1.03
C LEU A 88 -3.55 -4.19 -0.56
N GLY A 89 -2.89 -3.29 -1.30
CA GLY A 89 -2.81 -1.88 -0.94
C GLY A 89 -4.17 -1.17 -1.02
N THR A 90 -4.98 -1.44 -2.06
CA THR A 90 -6.31 -0.82 -2.22
C THR A 90 -7.25 -1.18 -1.06
N VAL A 91 -7.25 -2.44 -0.62
CA VAL A 91 -8.08 -2.87 0.52
C VAL A 91 -7.52 -2.36 1.85
N ALA A 92 -6.19 -2.30 2.00
CA ALA A 92 -5.53 -1.80 3.20
C ALA A 92 -5.80 -0.31 3.44
N ASP A 93 -5.99 0.46 2.38
CA ASP A 93 -6.26 1.90 2.40
C ASP A 93 -7.74 2.25 2.66
N ILE A 94 -8.62 1.25 2.66
CA ILE A 94 -10.06 1.39 2.99
C ILE A 94 -10.80 2.35 2.03
N VAL A 95 -10.34 2.49 0.80
CA VAL A 95 -11.05 3.27 -0.24
C VAL A 95 -12.31 2.54 -0.73
N PRO A 96 -13.31 3.26 -1.29
CA PRO A 96 -14.50 2.65 -1.85
C PRO A 96 -14.16 1.63 -2.94
N LEU A 97 -14.66 0.39 -2.80
CA LEU A 97 -14.47 -0.68 -3.78
C LEU A 97 -15.50 -0.57 -4.91
N LEU A 98 -15.47 0.55 -5.62
CA LEU A 98 -16.31 0.87 -6.78
C LEU A 98 -15.43 0.96 -8.03
N ASP A 99 -16.05 0.97 -9.20
CA ASP A 99 -15.41 1.18 -10.51
C ASP A 99 -14.05 0.45 -10.64
N GLU A 100 -12.98 1.20 -10.88
CA GLU A 100 -11.64 0.64 -11.09
C GLU A 100 -11.11 -0.10 -9.86
N ASN A 101 -11.32 0.42 -8.66
CA ASN A 101 -10.90 -0.26 -7.43
C ASN A 101 -11.52 -1.65 -7.31
N ARG A 102 -12.81 -1.78 -7.64
CA ARG A 102 -13.51 -3.07 -7.63
C ARG A 102 -12.90 -4.05 -8.61
N ILE A 103 -12.59 -3.60 -9.82
CA ILE A 103 -11.99 -4.45 -10.86
C ILE A 103 -10.58 -4.90 -10.45
N LEU A 104 -9.76 -3.96 -10.00
CA LEU A 104 -8.38 -4.22 -9.57
C LEU A 104 -8.35 -5.20 -8.38
N VAL A 105 -9.20 -4.98 -7.37
CA VAL A 105 -9.28 -5.86 -6.20
C VAL A 105 -9.79 -7.24 -6.57
N ALA A 106 -10.84 -7.35 -7.38
CA ALA A 106 -11.36 -8.65 -7.81
C ALA A 106 -10.29 -9.46 -8.55
N LYS A 107 -9.58 -8.83 -9.50
CA LYS A 107 -8.50 -9.48 -10.27
C LYS A 107 -7.29 -9.82 -9.40
N GLY A 108 -6.96 -8.98 -8.44
CA GLY A 108 -5.87 -9.24 -7.50
C GLY A 108 -6.17 -10.41 -6.56
N ILE A 109 -7.42 -10.53 -6.08
CA ILE A 109 -7.85 -11.69 -5.29
C ILE A 109 -7.78 -12.98 -6.11
N GLU A 110 -8.23 -12.97 -7.37
CA GLU A 110 -8.06 -14.11 -8.28
C GLU A 110 -6.58 -14.51 -8.41
N LYS A 111 -5.69 -13.53 -8.57
CA LYS A 111 -4.25 -13.76 -8.63
C LYS A 111 -3.70 -14.33 -7.32
N MET A 112 -4.11 -13.82 -6.16
CA MET A 112 -3.69 -14.36 -4.85
C MET A 112 -4.05 -15.83 -4.69
N LYS A 113 -5.16 -16.29 -5.28
CA LYS A 113 -5.59 -17.69 -5.22
C LYS A 113 -4.76 -18.64 -6.08
N THR A 114 -4.16 -18.12 -7.15
CA THR A 114 -3.51 -18.95 -8.18
C THR A 114 -2.00 -18.81 -8.26
N CYS A 115 -1.50 -17.59 -8.21
CA CYS A 115 -0.08 -17.28 -8.41
C CYS A 115 0.25 -15.91 -7.79
N ALA A 116 0.23 -15.82 -6.47
CA ALA A 116 0.56 -14.60 -5.77
C ALA A 116 2.07 -14.29 -5.84
N ASN A 117 2.39 -13.02 -5.57
CA ASN A 117 3.74 -12.62 -5.18
C ASN A 117 4.23 -13.49 -4.03
N MET A 118 5.50 -13.89 -4.06
CA MET A 118 6.08 -14.80 -3.06
C MET A 118 5.92 -14.29 -1.62
N GLY A 119 6.11 -12.99 -1.40
CA GLY A 119 5.92 -12.37 -0.08
C GLY A 119 4.46 -12.42 0.36
N VAL A 120 3.51 -12.23 -0.56
CA VAL A 120 2.07 -12.36 -0.28
C VAL A 120 1.72 -13.79 0.07
N GLU A 121 2.24 -14.80 -0.65
CA GLU A 121 2.04 -16.21 -0.32
C GLU A 121 2.51 -16.55 1.10
N GLU A 122 3.73 -16.13 1.44
CA GLU A 122 4.28 -16.41 2.77
C GLU A 122 3.55 -15.63 3.88
N LEU A 123 3.06 -14.41 3.56
CA LEU A 123 2.23 -13.64 4.50
C LEU A 123 0.86 -14.30 4.75
N ILE A 124 0.22 -14.85 3.72
CA ILE A 124 -1.02 -15.63 3.84
C ILE A 124 -0.80 -16.83 4.78
N LYS A 125 0.30 -17.58 4.59
CA LYS A 125 0.67 -18.71 5.45
C LYS A 125 0.93 -18.29 6.89
N ALA A 126 1.72 -17.24 7.10
CA ALA A 126 2.03 -16.70 8.43
C ALA A 126 0.79 -16.19 9.17
N ALA A 127 -0.22 -15.73 8.41
CA ALA A 127 -1.52 -15.35 8.95
C ALA A 127 -2.43 -16.55 9.29
N GLY A 128 -2.03 -17.78 8.97
CA GLY A 128 -2.85 -18.98 9.14
C GLY A 128 -4.03 -19.06 8.17
N LEU A 129 -3.94 -18.36 7.02
CA LEU A 129 -4.98 -18.32 6.01
C LEU A 129 -4.68 -19.29 4.86
N GLN A 130 -5.71 -19.59 4.06
CA GLN A 130 -5.60 -20.38 2.85
C GLN A 130 -5.75 -19.49 1.62
N ALA A 131 -4.88 -19.64 0.62
CA ALA A 131 -4.90 -18.81 -0.59
C ALA A 131 -6.24 -18.92 -1.34
N ASN A 132 -6.83 -20.12 -1.43
CA ASN A 132 -8.10 -20.36 -2.11
C ASN A 132 -9.30 -19.64 -1.48
N ASP A 133 -9.20 -19.30 -0.19
CA ASP A 133 -10.26 -18.65 0.56
C ASP A 133 -10.12 -17.12 0.63
N MET A 134 -9.13 -16.56 -0.06
CA MET A 134 -8.87 -15.11 0.00
C MET A 134 -10.06 -14.30 -0.50
N ASP A 135 -10.38 -13.28 0.28
CA ASP A 135 -11.39 -12.27 0.03
C ASP A 135 -10.96 -10.91 0.62
N THR A 136 -11.77 -9.88 0.44
CA THR A 136 -11.49 -8.53 0.96
C THR A 136 -11.35 -8.49 2.48
N SER A 137 -12.16 -9.26 3.21
CA SER A 137 -12.11 -9.31 4.68
C SER A 137 -10.79 -9.91 5.17
N LYS A 138 -10.32 -10.99 4.54
CA LYS A 138 -9.03 -11.61 4.88
C LYS A 138 -7.85 -10.72 4.54
N ILE A 139 -7.95 -9.92 3.47
CA ILE A 139 -6.95 -8.88 3.19
C ILE A 139 -6.99 -7.82 4.28
N ALA A 140 -8.15 -7.22 4.55
CA ALA A 140 -8.30 -6.10 5.47
C ALA A 140 -7.92 -6.44 6.92
N PHE A 141 -8.33 -7.61 7.40
CA PHE A 141 -8.14 -8.03 8.81
C PHE A 141 -7.03 -9.07 8.99
N GLY A 142 -6.66 -9.77 7.92
CA GLY A 142 -5.61 -10.78 7.94
C GLY A 142 -4.25 -10.25 7.49
N LEU A 143 -4.13 -9.69 6.31
CA LEU A 143 -2.84 -9.32 5.72
C LEU A 143 -2.42 -7.89 6.03
N ALA A 144 -3.29 -6.91 5.78
CA ALA A 144 -2.98 -5.49 5.94
C ALA A 144 -2.48 -5.11 7.34
N PRO A 145 -3.07 -5.60 8.47
CA PRO A 145 -2.58 -5.26 9.79
C PRO A 145 -1.15 -5.72 10.07
N ARG A 146 -0.69 -6.81 9.45
CA ARG A 146 0.67 -7.33 9.60
C ARG A 146 1.69 -6.44 8.91
N LEU A 147 1.38 -5.97 7.70
CA LEU A 147 2.23 -5.00 6.98
C LEU A 147 2.26 -3.66 7.72
N ASN A 148 1.10 -3.16 8.16
CA ASN A 148 1.00 -1.90 8.88
C ASN A 148 1.69 -1.93 10.24
N ALA A 149 1.76 -3.09 10.92
CA ALA A 149 2.45 -3.23 12.20
C ALA A 149 3.94 -2.92 12.09
N ALA A 150 4.62 -3.28 10.99
CA ALA A 150 6.02 -2.97 10.78
C ALA A 150 6.31 -1.47 10.85
N GLY A 151 5.52 -0.66 10.16
CA GLY A 151 5.69 0.81 10.15
C GLY A 151 5.37 1.49 11.49
N ARG A 152 4.65 0.80 12.39
CA ARG A 152 4.27 1.34 13.72
C ARG A 152 5.17 0.85 14.84
N MET A 153 5.67 -0.37 14.75
CA MET A 153 6.35 -1.06 15.85
C MET A 153 7.86 -1.20 15.64
N SER A 154 8.34 -1.22 14.37
CA SER A 154 9.75 -1.49 14.08
C SER A 154 10.26 -0.74 12.85
N ASP A 155 10.28 -1.38 11.71
CA ASP A 155 10.87 -0.85 10.47
C ASP A 155 9.94 -1.16 9.27
N ALA A 156 9.41 -0.10 8.66
CA ALA A 156 8.58 -0.19 7.45
C ALA A 156 9.29 -0.91 6.28
N CYS A 157 10.63 -0.90 6.24
CA CYS A 157 11.41 -1.61 5.23
C CYS A 157 11.18 -3.13 5.25
N LEU A 158 10.71 -3.71 6.36
CA LEU A 158 10.38 -5.14 6.43
C LEU A 158 9.27 -5.51 5.45
N GLY A 159 8.22 -4.68 5.33
CA GLY A 159 7.14 -4.88 4.37
C GLY A 159 7.63 -4.82 2.92
N VAL A 160 8.44 -3.81 2.60
CA VAL A 160 9.05 -3.68 1.28
C VAL A 160 9.94 -4.87 0.96
N SER A 161 10.82 -5.27 1.90
CA SER A 161 11.71 -6.41 1.73
C SER A 161 10.94 -7.71 1.51
N LEU A 162 9.83 -7.93 2.24
CA LEU A 162 8.96 -9.09 2.04
C LEU A 162 8.38 -9.13 0.62
N LEU A 163 7.83 -8.01 0.16
CA LEU A 163 7.10 -7.97 -1.12
C LEU A 163 8.02 -7.90 -2.35
N THR A 164 9.33 -7.63 -2.14
CA THR A 164 10.32 -7.52 -3.24
C THR A 164 11.32 -8.66 -3.28
N THR A 165 11.44 -9.48 -2.22
CA THR A 165 12.37 -10.61 -2.21
C THR A 165 11.99 -11.67 -3.25
N ARG A 166 13.01 -12.31 -3.82
CA ARG A 166 12.88 -13.49 -4.69
C ARG A 166 13.34 -14.78 -4.03
N ASP A 167 13.67 -14.71 -2.74
CA ASP A 167 14.07 -15.86 -1.94
C ASP A 167 12.94 -16.29 -1.00
N ARG A 168 12.42 -17.49 -1.19
CA ARG A 168 11.29 -18.03 -0.41
C ARG A 168 11.62 -18.20 1.07
N GLN A 169 12.85 -18.55 1.42
CA GLN A 169 13.26 -18.69 2.82
C GLN A 169 13.27 -17.32 3.50
N VAL A 170 13.80 -16.30 2.83
CA VAL A 170 13.80 -14.92 3.31
C VAL A 170 12.36 -14.40 3.44
N ALA A 171 11.50 -14.64 2.43
CA ALA A 171 10.09 -14.27 2.49
C ALA A 171 9.38 -14.90 3.71
N GLY A 172 9.60 -16.18 3.97
CA GLY A 172 9.04 -16.88 5.14
C GLY A 172 9.48 -16.26 6.46
N GLN A 173 10.77 -15.95 6.61
CA GLN A 173 11.31 -15.31 7.82
C GLN A 173 10.72 -13.91 8.03
N LEU A 174 10.63 -13.10 6.97
CA LEU A 174 10.06 -11.76 7.03
C LEU A 174 8.57 -11.80 7.36
N ALA A 175 7.81 -12.73 6.76
CA ALA A 175 6.38 -12.90 7.03
C ALA A 175 6.12 -13.29 8.49
N GLN A 176 6.94 -14.18 9.06
CA GLN A 176 6.85 -14.54 10.47
C GLN A 176 7.16 -13.36 11.39
N LYS A 177 8.20 -12.59 11.09
CA LYS A 177 8.55 -11.38 11.85
C LYS A 177 7.40 -10.36 11.84
N LEU A 178 6.78 -10.11 10.68
CA LEU A 178 5.62 -9.23 10.58
C LEU A 178 4.42 -9.74 11.39
N ASN A 179 4.19 -11.06 11.39
CA ASN A 179 3.14 -11.66 12.19
C ASN A 179 3.40 -11.50 13.71
N GLU A 180 4.65 -11.61 14.15
CA GLU A 180 5.05 -11.37 15.54
C GLU A 180 4.83 -9.90 15.94
N GLU A 181 5.25 -8.94 15.09
CA GLU A 181 5.04 -7.52 15.33
C GLU A 181 3.53 -7.18 15.43
N ASN A 182 2.70 -7.77 14.57
CA ASN A 182 1.26 -7.59 14.65
C ASN A 182 0.66 -8.19 15.95
N ARG A 183 1.15 -9.34 16.43
CA ARG A 183 0.73 -9.90 17.71
C ARG A 183 1.10 -8.99 18.89
N LYS A 184 2.31 -8.43 18.90
CA LYS A 184 2.73 -7.46 19.91
C LYS A 184 1.82 -6.22 19.91
N ARG A 185 1.52 -5.70 18.73
CA ARG A 185 0.59 -4.57 18.59
C ARG A 185 -0.78 -4.89 19.19
N GLN A 186 -1.34 -6.06 18.85
CA GLN A 186 -2.63 -6.51 19.39
C GLN A 186 -2.61 -6.66 20.92
N GLN A 187 -1.51 -7.16 21.48
CA GLN A 187 -1.36 -7.27 22.93
C GLN A 187 -1.38 -5.90 23.61
N ILE A 188 -0.59 -4.95 23.10
CA ILE A 188 -0.56 -3.58 23.62
C ILE A 188 -1.95 -2.93 23.53
N GLU A 189 -2.66 -3.12 22.40
CA GLU A 189 -4.02 -2.59 22.21
C GLU A 189 -4.99 -3.16 23.26
N ASN A 190 -4.94 -4.47 23.49
CA ASN A 190 -5.77 -5.12 24.52
C ASN A 190 -5.45 -4.63 25.93
N ASP A 191 -4.17 -4.48 26.26
CA ASP A 191 -3.74 -3.99 27.56
C ASP A 191 -4.24 -2.56 27.83
N VAL A 192 -4.13 -1.67 26.81
CA VAL A 192 -4.66 -0.31 26.87
C VAL A 192 -6.19 -0.29 27.02
N VAL A 193 -6.90 -1.13 26.26
CA VAL A 193 -8.37 -1.24 26.39
C VAL A 193 -8.77 -1.68 27.79
N ASN A 194 -8.11 -2.71 28.34
CA ASN A 194 -8.39 -3.20 29.69
C ASN A 194 -8.14 -2.12 30.75
N GLU A 195 -7.02 -1.41 30.65
CA GLU A 195 -6.72 -0.28 31.56
C GLU A 195 -7.78 0.83 31.45
N CYS A 196 -8.23 1.16 30.23
CA CYS A 196 -9.30 2.16 30.06
C CYS A 196 -10.62 1.72 30.69
N VAL A 197 -10.99 0.43 30.50
CA VAL A 197 -12.21 -0.12 31.11
C VAL A 197 -12.13 -0.07 32.63
N GLU A 198 -11.01 -0.46 33.24
CA GLU A 198 -10.81 -0.41 34.69
C GLU A 198 -10.90 1.02 35.28
N ARG A 199 -10.54 2.04 34.49
CA ARG A 199 -10.63 3.45 34.92
C ARG A 199 -12.03 4.06 34.79
N VAL A 200 -12.92 3.45 34.02
CA VAL A 200 -14.28 3.97 33.78
C VAL A 200 -15.31 3.32 34.70
N ILE A 201 -15.01 2.16 35.26
CA ILE A 201 -15.85 1.44 36.22
C ILE A 201 -15.47 1.90 37.65
#